data_f51f0bb119f3cfe9f2fd379c57236eb9
#
_entry.id   f51f0bb119f3cfe9f2fd379c57236eb9
#
_cell.length_a   1.000
_cell.length_b   1.000
_cell.length_c   1.000
_cell.angle_alpha   90.00
_cell.angle_beta   90.00
_cell.angle_gamma   90.00
#
_symmetry.space_group_name_H-M   'P 1'
#
loop_
_entity.id
_entity.type
_entity.pdbx_description
1 polymer ?
#
loop_
_entity_poly.entity_id
_entity_poly.type
_entity_poly.pdbx_seq_one_letter_code
_entity_poly.pdbx_strand_id
1 'polypeptide(L)'
;VEQPRTALAERIAEQRAGVGDPRALIGEMRRSVLLVPSIDGRLWSAHSGGVRWVCAFTDETALARFALHHGPGDRPMDYAALLGARIVDEVVPGLGEPAGLAVDIASEGGSMFFPPITGIVPDGVAVDADAVEEGRGRGR
;
A
#
# COMPACT_ATOMS: atom_id res chain seq x y z
N VAL A 1 -1.90 27.71 1.94
CA VAL A 1 -1.98 27.23 0.56
C VAL A 1 -1.98 25.71 0.57
N GLU A 2 -3.01 25.13 0.03
CA GLU A 2 -3.10 23.69 -0.06
C GLU A 2 -2.03 23.15 -1.03
N GLN A 3 -1.36 22.10 -0.62
CA GLN A 3 -0.46 21.41 -1.51
C GLN A 3 -1.28 20.66 -2.57
N PRO A 4 -0.87 20.66 -3.84
CA PRO A 4 -1.57 19.87 -4.84
C PRO A 4 -1.49 18.38 -4.48
N ARG A 5 -2.54 17.64 -4.80
CA ARG A 5 -2.53 16.20 -4.62
C ARG A 5 -1.48 15.55 -5.51
N THR A 6 -0.87 14.50 -5.01
CA THR A 6 0.00 13.66 -5.84
C THR A 6 -0.85 12.94 -6.90
N ALA A 7 -0.21 12.48 -7.97
CA ALA A 7 -0.91 11.73 -9.01
C ALA A 7 -1.61 10.50 -8.44
N LEU A 8 -0.97 9.78 -7.51
CA LEU A 8 -1.61 8.63 -6.88
C LEU A 8 -2.81 9.04 -6.04
N ALA A 9 -2.72 10.12 -5.27
CA ALA A 9 -3.86 10.59 -4.47
C ALA A 9 -5.06 10.95 -5.36
N GLU A 10 -4.81 11.51 -6.54
CA GLU A 10 -5.89 11.78 -7.51
C GLU A 10 -6.52 10.50 -8.03
N ARG A 11 -5.73 9.47 -8.36
CA ARG A 11 -6.25 8.18 -8.79
C ARG A 11 -7.07 7.50 -7.70
N ILE A 12 -6.62 7.60 -6.46
CA ILE A 12 -7.37 7.08 -5.31
C ILE A 12 -8.72 7.79 -5.19
N ALA A 13 -8.73 9.11 -5.30
CA ALA A 13 -9.96 9.89 -5.22
C ALA A 13 -10.97 9.49 -6.33
N GLU A 14 -10.50 9.29 -7.56
CA GLU A 14 -11.32 8.82 -8.66
C GLU A 14 -11.92 7.44 -8.38
N GLN A 15 -11.11 6.52 -7.87
CA GLN A 15 -11.55 5.16 -7.55
C GLN A 15 -12.61 5.18 -6.45
N ARG A 16 -12.41 5.97 -5.42
CA ARG A 16 -13.37 6.10 -4.32
C ARG A 16 -14.67 6.77 -4.77
N ALA A 17 -14.60 7.63 -5.77
CA ALA A 17 -15.77 8.28 -6.37
C ALA A 17 -16.50 7.36 -7.38
N GLY A 18 -15.98 6.17 -7.66
CA GLY A 18 -16.59 5.22 -8.57
C GLY A 18 -16.34 5.50 -10.05
N VAL A 19 -15.43 6.42 -10.37
CA VAL A 19 -15.13 6.81 -11.76
C VAL A 19 -13.69 6.45 -12.17
N GLY A 20 -12.97 5.72 -11.32
CA GLY A 20 -11.59 5.36 -11.57
C GLY A 20 -11.43 4.09 -12.40
N ASP A 21 -10.22 3.92 -12.94
CA ASP A 21 -9.79 2.70 -13.62
C ASP A 21 -8.82 1.96 -12.70
N PRO A 22 -9.15 0.73 -12.24
CA PRO A 22 -8.28 -0.03 -11.35
C PRO A 22 -6.87 -0.27 -11.91
N ARG A 23 -6.74 -0.49 -13.21
CA ARG A 23 -5.42 -0.68 -13.83
C ARG A 23 -4.58 0.59 -13.79
N ALA A 24 -5.20 1.74 -14.05
CA ALA A 24 -4.52 3.04 -13.95
C ALA A 24 -4.10 3.33 -12.51
N LEU A 25 -4.95 2.98 -11.55
CA LEU A 25 -4.66 3.13 -10.13
C LEU A 25 -3.44 2.29 -9.73
N ILE A 26 -3.44 1.01 -10.08
CA ILE A 26 -2.32 0.10 -9.77
C ILE A 26 -1.04 0.59 -10.45
N GLY A 27 -1.13 0.99 -11.71
CA GLY A 27 0.03 1.52 -12.45
C GLY A 27 0.59 2.77 -11.79
N GLU A 28 -0.26 3.68 -11.33
CA GLU A 28 0.19 4.90 -10.64
C GLU A 28 0.81 4.58 -9.28
N MET A 29 0.24 3.64 -8.52
CA MET A 29 0.82 3.17 -7.27
C MET A 29 2.23 2.64 -7.50
N ARG A 30 2.42 1.83 -8.54
CA ARG A 30 3.72 1.19 -8.81
C ARG A 30 4.81 2.20 -9.13
N ARG A 31 4.51 3.29 -9.83
CA ARG A 31 5.51 4.30 -10.23
C ARG A 31 5.61 5.50 -9.26
N SER A 32 4.82 5.50 -8.21
CA SER A 32 4.86 6.57 -7.21
C SER A 32 5.91 6.28 -6.15
N VAL A 33 6.62 7.33 -5.71
CA VAL A 33 7.48 7.25 -4.53
C VAL A 33 6.58 7.42 -3.32
N LEU A 34 6.59 6.43 -2.43
CA LEU A 34 5.76 6.42 -1.23
C LEU A 34 6.63 6.48 0.01
N LEU A 35 6.13 7.11 1.06
CA LEU A 35 6.83 7.26 2.32
C LEU A 35 6.35 6.17 3.27
N VAL A 36 7.26 5.29 3.70
CA VAL A 36 6.94 4.18 4.60
C VAL A 36 7.59 4.45 5.96
N PRO A 37 6.79 4.60 7.03
CA PRO A 37 7.34 4.86 8.36
C PRO A 37 8.32 3.77 8.78
N SER A 38 9.37 4.18 9.48
CA SER A 38 10.40 3.28 9.97
C SER A 38 10.58 3.50 11.46
N ILE A 39 10.56 2.42 12.23
CA ILE A 39 10.79 2.44 13.66
C ILE A 39 11.91 1.46 13.97
N ASP A 40 12.97 1.95 14.59
CA ASP A 40 14.15 1.14 14.93
C ASP A 40 14.72 0.37 13.71
N GLY A 41 14.75 1.05 12.56
CA GLY A 41 15.30 0.50 11.33
C GLY A 41 14.39 -0.47 10.58
N ARG A 42 13.16 -0.66 11.04
CA ARG A 42 12.19 -1.57 10.41
C ARG A 42 11.02 -0.79 9.85
N LEU A 43 10.55 -1.21 8.67
CA LEU A 43 9.37 -0.61 8.07
C LEU A 43 8.14 -0.97 8.89
N TRP A 44 7.29 0.02 9.14
CA TRP A 44 6.09 -0.15 9.95
C TRP A 44 5.00 -0.90 9.18
N SER A 45 4.36 -1.84 9.84
CA SER A 45 3.24 -2.59 9.28
C SER A 45 2.26 -2.96 10.38
N ALA A 46 1.03 -3.29 9.99
CA ALA A 46 -0.01 -3.68 10.93
C ALA A 46 -0.78 -4.89 10.39
N HIS A 47 -1.26 -5.75 11.28
CA HIS A 47 -2.08 -6.89 10.90
C HIS A 47 -3.56 -6.55 11.00
N SER A 48 -4.32 -6.94 9.98
CA SER A 48 -5.77 -6.82 9.99
C SER A 48 -6.37 -7.82 9.02
N GLY A 49 -7.38 -8.57 9.46
CA GLY A 49 -8.07 -9.54 8.61
C GLY A 49 -7.18 -10.66 8.07
N GLY A 50 -6.16 -11.06 8.82
CA GLY A 50 -5.23 -12.11 8.38
C GLY A 50 -4.18 -11.64 7.40
N VAL A 51 -4.09 -10.34 7.13
CA VAL A 51 -3.14 -9.75 6.20
C VAL A 51 -2.25 -8.76 6.95
N ARG A 52 -0.97 -8.80 6.64
CA ARG A 52 -0.03 -7.78 7.12
C ARG A 52 -0.02 -6.62 6.14
N TRP A 53 -0.31 -5.43 6.63
CA TRP A 53 -0.39 -4.24 5.79
C TRP A 53 0.85 -3.37 5.99
N VAL A 54 1.64 -3.20 4.93
CA VAL A 54 2.71 -2.21 4.89
C VAL A 54 2.02 -0.87 4.68
N CYS A 55 2.22 0.08 5.60
CA CYS A 55 1.55 1.37 5.52
C CYS A 55 2.47 2.37 4.85
N ALA A 56 1.95 3.05 3.83
CA ALA A 56 2.70 4.02 3.05
C ALA A 56 1.87 5.28 2.82
N PHE A 57 2.55 6.39 2.57
CA PHE A 57 1.91 7.69 2.45
C PHE A 57 2.37 8.41 1.19
N THR A 58 1.45 9.11 0.56
CA THR A 58 1.69 9.79 -0.72
C THR A 58 2.55 11.03 -0.56
N ASP A 59 2.53 11.68 0.60
CA ASP A 59 3.33 12.86 0.89
C ASP A 59 3.60 13.01 2.38
N GLU A 60 4.40 14.01 2.74
CA GLU A 60 4.78 14.26 4.14
C GLU A 60 3.59 14.69 4.99
N THR A 61 2.60 15.36 4.40
CA THR A 61 1.39 15.76 5.12
C THR A 61 0.58 14.55 5.57
N ALA A 62 0.40 13.59 4.66
CA ALA A 62 -0.30 12.34 4.99
C ALA A 62 0.46 11.54 6.03
N LEU A 63 1.80 11.49 5.94
CA LEU A 63 2.64 10.83 6.93
C LEU A 63 2.53 11.53 8.30
N ALA A 64 2.50 12.86 8.32
CA ALA A 64 2.39 13.62 9.56
C ALA A 64 1.08 13.33 10.30
N ARG A 65 -0.03 13.16 9.58
CA ARG A 65 -1.31 12.78 10.19
C ARG A 65 -1.21 11.43 10.89
N PHE A 66 -0.57 10.48 10.25
CA PHE A 66 -0.31 9.18 10.85
C PHE A 66 0.57 9.29 12.09
N ALA A 67 1.62 10.10 12.02
CA ALA A 67 2.57 10.28 13.12
C ALA A 67 1.92 10.88 14.38
N LEU A 68 0.86 11.66 14.25
CA LEU A 68 0.12 12.21 15.39
C LEU A 68 -0.46 11.10 16.27
N HIS A 69 -0.82 9.97 15.69
CA HIS A 69 -1.46 8.85 16.40
C HIS A 69 -0.51 7.70 16.72
N HIS A 70 0.51 7.51 15.91
CA HIS A 70 1.39 6.34 15.99
C HIS A 70 2.88 6.69 16.07
N GLY A 71 3.21 7.97 16.04
CA GLY A 71 4.59 8.41 16.02
C GLY A 71 5.30 8.27 17.35
N PRO A 72 6.62 8.51 17.36
CA PRO A 72 7.47 8.36 18.55
C PRO A 72 7.30 9.51 19.57
N GLY A 73 6.26 10.30 19.48
CA GLY A 73 5.96 11.36 20.45
C GLY A 73 6.65 12.68 20.12
N ASP A 74 7.73 12.97 20.81
CA ASP A 74 8.42 14.27 20.79
C ASP A 74 9.50 14.39 19.71
N ARG A 75 9.70 13.39 18.88
CA ARG A 75 10.69 13.40 17.81
C ARG A 75 10.06 13.09 16.46
N PRO A 76 10.70 13.52 15.35
CA PRO A 76 10.20 13.19 14.02
C PRO A 76 10.14 11.69 13.78
N MET A 77 9.16 11.26 12.99
CA MET A 77 9.07 9.87 12.57
C MET A 77 9.98 9.65 11.36
N ASP A 78 10.88 8.67 11.47
CA ASP A 78 11.73 8.28 10.36
C ASP A 78 10.89 7.58 9.29
N TYR A 79 11.30 7.68 8.04
CA TYR A 79 10.65 6.99 6.94
C TYR A 79 11.63 6.64 5.84
N ALA A 80 11.28 5.63 5.06
CA ALA A 80 11.98 5.30 3.83
C ALA A 80 11.12 5.74 2.65
N ALA A 81 11.73 6.32 1.63
CA ALA A 81 11.05 6.69 0.38
C ALA A 81 11.27 5.57 -0.63
N LEU A 82 10.22 4.85 -1.00
CA LEU A 82 10.28 3.68 -1.86
C LEU A 82 9.27 3.77 -3.00
N LEU A 83 9.66 3.30 -4.18
CA LEU A 83 8.70 3.11 -5.27
C LEU A 83 7.65 2.08 -4.83
N GLY A 84 6.38 2.34 -5.17
CA GLY A 84 5.30 1.40 -4.90
C GLY A 84 5.59 0.02 -5.49
N ALA A 85 6.15 -0.04 -6.70
CA ALA A 85 6.55 -1.30 -7.32
C ALA A 85 7.55 -2.07 -6.44
N ARG A 86 8.47 -1.38 -5.82
CA ARG A 86 9.46 -2.03 -4.94
C ARG A 86 8.80 -2.58 -3.68
N ILE A 87 7.83 -1.85 -3.14
CA ILE A 87 7.09 -2.32 -1.96
C ILE A 87 6.36 -3.63 -2.28
N VAL A 88 5.58 -3.67 -3.36
CA VAL A 88 4.76 -4.84 -3.68
C VAL A 88 5.56 -5.99 -4.28
N ASP A 89 6.67 -5.72 -4.97
CA ASP A 89 7.47 -6.76 -5.62
C ASP A 89 8.60 -7.31 -4.75
N GLU A 90 9.10 -6.54 -3.79
CA GLU A 90 10.26 -6.91 -2.97
C GLU A 90 9.97 -6.95 -1.48
N VAL A 91 9.39 -5.89 -0.92
CA VAL A 91 9.14 -5.82 0.53
C VAL A 91 8.08 -6.83 0.94
N VAL A 92 6.94 -6.82 0.25
CA VAL A 92 5.81 -7.72 0.56
C VAL A 92 6.22 -9.19 0.48
N PRO A 93 6.87 -9.67 -0.60
CA PRO A 93 7.29 -11.06 -0.65
C PRO A 93 8.28 -11.44 0.44
N GLY A 94 9.11 -10.50 0.87
CA GLY A 94 10.12 -10.73 1.92
C GLY A 94 9.54 -10.91 3.31
N LEU A 95 8.26 -10.61 3.54
CA LEU A 95 7.64 -10.72 4.86
C LEU A 95 7.26 -12.15 5.23
N GLY A 96 7.17 -13.07 4.26
CA GLY A 96 6.92 -14.48 4.52
C GLY A 96 5.50 -14.81 4.98
N GLU A 97 4.55 -13.90 4.81
CA GLU A 97 3.13 -14.06 5.15
C GLU A 97 2.28 -13.26 4.18
N PRO A 98 0.97 -13.50 4.08
CA PRO A 98 0.10 -12.68 3.23
C PRO A 98 0.19 -11.22 3.64
N ALA A 99 0.62 -10.36 2.69
CA ALA A 99 0.84 -8.95 2.97
C ALA A 99 0.45 -8.09 1.78
N GLY A 100 -0.06 -6.91 2.08
CA GLY A 100 -0.48 -5.92 1.09
C GLY A 100 0.01 -4.53 1.45
N LEU A 101 -0.44 -3.55 0.69
CA LEU A 101 -0.07 -2.15 0.85
C LEU A 101 -1.30 -1.33 1.24
N ALA A 102 -1.19 -0.57 2.32
CA ALA A 102 -2.23 0.37 2.74
C ALA A 102 -1.70 1.80 2.56
N VAL A 103 -2.38 2.58 1.74
CA VAL A 103 -1.95 3.94 1.39
C VAL A 103 -2.84 4.97 2.08
N ASP A 104 -2.20 5.96 2.70
CA ASP A 104 -2.85 7.13 3.33
C ASP A 104 -3.95 6.78 4.33
N ILE A 105 -3.71 5.77 5.18
CA ILE A 105 -4.71 5.27 6.13
C ILE A 105 -5.16 6.30 7.18
N ALA A 106 -4.36 7.34 7.42
CA ALA A 106 -4.72 8.39 8.37
C ALA A 106 -5.44 9.56 7.70
N SER A 107 -5.66 9.50 6.39
CA SER A 107 -6.34 10.56 5.63
C SER A 107 -7.79 10.16 5.39
N GLU A 108 -8.71 10.88 6.02
CA GLU A 108 -10.14 10.62 5.83
C GLU A 108 -10.52 10.80 4.36
N GLY A 109 -11.18 9.78 3.81
CA GLY A 109 -11.59 9.80 2.41
C GLY A 109 -10.47 9.63 1.39
N GLY A 110 -9.21 9.45 1.84
CA GLY A 110 -8.06 9.32 0.95
C GLY A 110 -7.32 7.99 1.02
N SER A 111 -7.79 7.05 1.83
CA SER A 111 -7.11 5.77 1.98
C SER A 111 -7.45 4.79 0.85
N MET A 112 -6.50 3.94 0.53
CA MET A 112 -6.69 2.86 -0.43
C MET A 112 -5.87 1.64 -0.02
N PHE A 113 -6.49 0.47 -0.10
CA PHE A 113 -5.83 -0.80 0.20
C PHE A 113 -5.53 -1.55 -1.09
N PHE A 114 -4.31 -2.04 -1.21
CA PHE A 114 -3.86 -2.89 -2.31
C PHE A 114 -3.60 -4.27 -1.74
N PRO A 115 -4.59 -5.20 -1.81
CA PRO A 115 -4.47 -6.50 -1.16
C PRO A 115 -3.49 -7.43 -1.87
N PRO A 116 -3.05 -8.52 -1.20
CA PRO A 116 -2.10 -9.46 -1.78
C PRO A 116 -2.76 -10.43 -2.77
N ILE A 117 -3.24 -9.87 -3.88
CA ILE A 117 -3.89 -10.64 -4.95
C ILE A 117 -3.08 -10.55 -6.24
N THR A 118 -3.36 -11.46 -7.17
CA THR A 118 -2.73 -11.43 -8.50
C THR A 118 -2.98 -10.10 -9.19
N GLY A 119 -1.96 -9.59 -9.86
CA GLY A 119 -2.00 -8.27 -10.50
C GLY A 119 -1.52 -7.12 -9.61
N ILE A 120 -1.48 -7.31 -8.29
CA ILE A 120 -0.97 -6.31 -7.34
C ILE A 120 0.37 -6.78 -6.76
N VAL A 121 0.43 -8.00 -6.26
CA VAL A 121 1.66 -8.62 -5.74
C VAL A 121 2.09 -9.77 -6.66
N PRO A 122 3.36 -10.21 -6.56
CA PRO A 122 3.80 -11.38 -7.36
C PRO A 122 2.95 -12.61 -7.10
N ASP A 123 2.71 -13.41 -8.14
CA ASP A 123 1.86 -14.61 -8.06
C ASP A 123 2.27 -15.56 -6.96
N GLY A 124 3.57 -15.69 -6.69
CA GLY A 124 4.07 -16.58 -5.65
C GLY A 124 3.65 -16.24 -4.23
N VAL A 125 3.19 -15.00 -3.98
CA VAL A 125 2.73 -14.54 -2.66
C VAL A 125 1.30 -14.04 -2.69
N ALA A 126 0.61 -14.17 -3.82
CA ALA A 126 -0.79 -13.78 -3.95
C ALA A 126 -1.71 -14.84 -3.35
N VAL A 127 -2.66 -14.41 -2.51
CA VAL A 127 -3.54 -15.35 -1.80
C VAL A 127 -4.57 -16.01 -2.72
N ASP A 128 -4.82 -15.44 -3.90
CA ASP A 128 -5.77 -15.98 -4.88
C ASP A 128 -5.09 -16.79 -6.01
N ALA A 129 -3.76 -16.92 -5.99
CA ALA A 129 -3.03 -17.67 -7.03
C ALA A 129 -3.43 -19.15 -7.06
N ASP A 130 -3.53 -19.79 -5.89
CA ASP A 130 -3.94 -21.19 -5.78
C ASP A 130 -5.37 -21.41 -6.26
N ALA A 131 -6.26 -20.49 -5.96
CA ALA A 131 -7.65 -20.57 -6.42
C ALA A 131 -7.75 -20.52 -7.94
N VAL A 132 -6.92 -19.71 -8.61
CA VAL A 132 -6.84 -19.63 -10.07
C VAL A 132 -6.32 -20.95 -10.64
N GLU A 133 -5.26 -21.51 -10.06
CA GLU A 133 -4.69 -22.78 -10.49
C GLU A 133 -5.65 -23.94 -10.28
N GLU A 134 -6.32 -24.01 -9.14
CA GLU A 134 -7.34 -25.01 -8.86
C GLU A 134 -8.49 -24.94 -9.87
N GLY A 135 -8.95 -23.75 -10.20
CA GLY A 135 -9.98 -23.54 -11.19
C GLY A 135 -9.57 -24.09 -12.55
N ARG A 136 -8.34 -23.88 -12.98
CA ARG A 136 -7.79 -24.42 -14.21
C ARG A 136 -7.69 -25.94 -14.14
N GLY A 137 -7.24 -26.47 -13.00
CA GLY A 137 -7.13 -27.91 -12.79
C GLY A 137 -8.46 -28.62 -12.86
N ARG A 138 -9.52 -28.02 -12.35
CA ARG A 138 -10.87 -28.58 -12.37
C ARG A 138 -11.49 -28.63 -13.77
N GLY A 139 -10.99 -27.80 -14.68
CA GLY A 139 -11.46 -27.77 -16.05
C GLY A 139 -10.89 -28.86 -16.93
N ARG A 140 -10.12 -29.74 -16.38
CA ARG A 140 -9.49 -30.85 -17.11
C ARG A 140 -10.43 -32.04 -17.27
#